data_9dc470f2a37cd832c2e8ba89a5cd8fb4
#
_entry.id   9dc470f2a37cd832c2e8ba89a5cd8fb4
#
_cell.length_a   1.000
_cell.length_b   1.000
_cell.length_c   1.000
_cell.angle_alpha   90.00
_cell.angle_beta   90.00
_cell.angle_gamma   90.00
#
_symmetry.space_group_name_H-M   'P 1'
#
loop_
_entity.id
_entity.type
_entity.pdbx_description
1 polymer ?
#
loop_
_entity_poly.entity_id
_entity_poly.type
_entity_poly.pdbx_seq_one_letter_code
_entity_poly.pdbx_strand_id
1 'polypeptide(L)'
;MRTDDFDYPLPDELIAQEPADPRDSCRLFVLHRENGGHEYRTFTDIGEYLEPGDLLVANKTRVMPARLVGRKRQTGGVSETLLLKRREDKDPLGHVWECLVNPGKRLKPGNVVEYRPGGAHAPETAPVVLTGEIVDYVDDSRGGRLVHFTPAEGLTLDEAMHKAGHVPLPPYITHYEGDPE
;
A
#
# COMPACT_ATOMS: atom_id res chain seq x y z
N MET A 1 -4.77 -22.58 22.29
CA MET A 1 -4.71 -21.12 22.20
C MET A 1 -5.73 -20.70 21.16
N ARG A 2 -6.71 -19.89 21.51
CA ARG A 2 -7.76 -19.39 20.63
C ARG A 2 -7.41 -17.96 20.23
N THR A 3 -7.94 -17.47 19.11
CA THR A 3 -7.74 -16.08 18.67
C THR A 3 -8.24 -15.09 19.70
N ASP A 4 -9.35 -15.42 20.37
CA ASP A 4 -9.96 -14.58 21.41
C ASP A 4 -9.05 -14.40 22.65
N ASP A 5 -8.05 -15.27 22.84
CA ASP A 5 -7.09 -15.17 23.96
C ASP A 5 -6.14 -13.94 23.77
N PHE A 6 -6.14 -13.35 22.57
CA PHE A 6 -5.35 -12.17 22.21
C PHE A 6 -6.18 -10.90 22.08
N ASP A 7 -7.49 -10.98 22.34
CA ASP A 7 -8.37 -9.81 22.28
C ASP A 7 -8.20 -8.95 23.53
N TYR A 8 -7.91 -7.67 23.32
CA TYR A 8 -7.78 -6.69 24.40
C TYR A 8 -8.16 -5.30 23.90
N PRO A 9 -8.63 -4.40 24.78
CA PRO A 9 -8.92 -3.03 24.40
C PRO A 9 -7.60 -2.29 24.09
N LEU A 10 -7.43 -1.87 22.84
CA LEU A 10 -6.32 -1.03 22.41
C LEU A 10 -6.83 0.39 22.20
N PRO A 11 -6.45 1.36 23.06
CA PRO A 11 -6.80 2.76 22.85
C PRO A 11 -6.14 3.32 21.57
N ASP A 12 -6.92 4.08 20.78
CA ASP A 12 -6.45 4.61 19.50
C ASP A 12 -5.21 5.53 19.63
N GLU A 13 -5.12 6.25 20.77
CA GLU A 13 -3.98 7.10 21.08
C GLU A 13 -2.65 6.36 21.30
N LEU A 14 -2.69 5.04 21.48
CA LEU A 14 -1.49 4.21 21.60
C LEU A 14 -0.99 3.70 20.24
N ILE A 15 -1.73 3.95 19.17
CA ILE A 15 -1.31 3.62 17.80
C ILE A 15 -0.56 4.80 17.22
N ALA A 16 0.77 4.66 17.09
CA ALA A 16 1.60 5.71 16.49
C ALA A 16 1.15 5.99 15.05
N GLN A 17 0.95 7.25 14.71
CA GLN A 17 0.55 7.70 13.37
C GLN A 17 1.73 8.10 12.52
N GLU A 18 2.86 8.44 13.14
CA GLU A 18 4.09 8.85 12.50
C GLU A 18 5.26 8.00 13.00
N PRO A 19 6.28 7.74 12.15
CA PRO A 19 7.50 7.09 12.59
C PRO A 19 8.28 7.98 13.55
N ALA A 20 9.12 7.38 14.40
CA ALA A 20 10.08 8.15 15.19
C ALA A 20 11.07 8.88 14.26
N ASP A 21 11.51 10.09 14.67
CA ASP A 21 12.55 10.87 14.00
C ASP A 21 13.68 11.22 15.01
N PRO A 22 14.91 10.75 14.80
CA PRO A 22 15.32 9.76 13.78
C PRO A 22 14.69 8.37 14.01
N ARG A 23 14.58 7.55 12.96
CA ARG A 23 13.86 6.25 13.01
C ARG A 23 14.39 5.29 14.08
N ASP A 24 15.67 5.31 14.33
CA ASP A 24 16.35 4.48 15.32
C ASP A 24 16.16 4.96 16.78
N SER A 25 15.53 6.11 17.00
CA SER A 25 15.10 6.57 18.33
C SER A 25 13.80 5.91 18.81
N CYS A 26 13.21 5.02 18.01
CA CYS A 26 11.98 4.31 18.40
C CYS A 26 12.23 3.38 19.61
N ARG A 27 11.15 3.08 20.32
CA ARG A 27 11.19 2.18 21.49
C ARG A 27 11.47 0.75 21.06
N LEU A 28 12.33 0.07 21.82
CA LEU A 28 12.62 -1.35 21.71
C LEU A 28 11.99 -2.08 22.89
N PHE A 29 11.18 -3.09 22.63
CA PHE A 29 10.67 -4.02 23.63
C PHE A 29 11.48 -5.30 23.57
N VAL A 30 12.18 -5.63 24.67
CA VAL A 30 13.00 -6.83 24.78
C VAL A 30 12.28 -7.85 25.63
N LEU A 31 12.08 -9.05 25.12
CA LEU A 31 11.46 -10.18 25.81
C LEU A 31 12.49 -11.30 25.99
N HIS A 32 12.82 -11.62 27.25
CA HIS A 32 13.73 -12.71 27.59
C HIS A 32 12.96 -14.05 27.62
N ARG A 33 13.25 -14.94 26.69
CA ARG A 33 12.56 -16.22 26.56
C ARG A 33 12.75 -17.17 27.75
N GLU A 34 13.90 -17.09 28.39
CA GLU A 34 14.26 -18.03 29.48
C GLU A 34 13.43 -17.84 30.72
N ASN A 35 13.07 -16.61 31.06
CA ASN A 35 12.40 -16.29 32.32
C ASN A 35 11.10 -15.49 32.13
N GLY A 36 10.75 -15.13 30.88
CA GLY A 36 9.58 -14.29 30.58
C GLY A 36 9.72 -12.85 31.01
N GLY A 37 10.89 -12.44 31.47
CA GLY A 37 11.22 -11.07 31.82
C GLY A 37 11.19 -10.15 30.58
N HIS A 38 10.86 -8.89 30.80
CA HIS A 38 10.86 -7.90 29.72
C HIS A 38 11.46 -6.58 30.20
N GLU A 39 11.95 -5.80 29.25
CA GLU A 39 12.46 -4.46 29.47
C GLU A 39 12.17 -3.55 28.29
N TYR A 40 12.20 -2.25 28.54
CA TYR A 40 12.02 -1.21 27.51
C TYR A 40 13.34 -0.50 27.30
N ARG A 41 13.74 -0.41 26.03
CA ARG A 41 14.98 0.21 25.56
C ARG A 41 14.70 1.15 24.39
N THR A 42 15.75 1.74 23.84
CA THR A 42 15.74 2.42 22.55
C THR A 42 16.28 1.47 21.48
N PHE A 43 15.83 1.57 20.26
CA PHE A 43 16.29 0.67 19.18
C PHE A 43 17.81 0.73 18.95
N THR A 44 18.44 1.88 19.23
CA THR A 44 19.90 2.04 19.20
C THR A 44 20.64 1.08 20.12
N ASP A 45 19.98 0.56 21.16
CA ASP A 45 20.57 -0.37 22.12
C ASP A 45 20.58 -1.83 21.62
N ILE A 46 20.02 -2.09 20.42
CA ILE A 46 19.90 -3.47 19.87
C ILE A 46 21.24 -4.19 19.79
N GLY A 47 22.33 -3.43 19.60
CA GLY A 47 23.68 -3.99 19.55
C GLY A 47 24.13 -4.68 20.84
N GLU A 48 23.53 -4.34 22.00
CA GLU A 48 23.84 -4.97 23.30
C GLU A 48 23.32 -6.41 23.40
N TYR A 49 22.40 -6.79 22.50
CA TYR A 49 21.76 -8.10 22.45
C TYR A 49 22.33 -8.99 21.35
N LEU A 50 23.32 -8.53 20.61
CA LEU A 50 23.93 -9.26 19.51
C LEU A 50 25.32 -9.77 19.90
N GLU A 51 25.62 -11.01 19.52
CA GLU A 51 26.92 -11.65 19.77
C GLU A 51 27.68 -11.88 18.46
N PRO A 52 29.00 -11.99 18.51
CA PRO A 52 29.80 -12.38 17.34
C PRO A 52 29.34 -13.71 16.75
N GLY A 53 28.92 -13.70 15.50
CA GLY A 53 28.36 -14.87 14.81
C GLY A 53 26.84 -14.79 14.56
N ASP A 54 26.14 -13.86 15.17
CA ASP A 54 24.74 -13.60 14.89
C ASP A 54 24.55 -13.09 13.45
N LEU A 55 23.48 -13.54 12.80
CA LEU A 55 23.08 -13.08 11.49
C LEU A 55 21.88 -12.15 11.58
N LEU A 56 22.09 -10.88 11.26
CA LEU A 56 21.01 -9.90 11.17
C LEU A 56 20.39 -9.90 9.76
N VAL A 57 19.12 -10.28 9.64
CA VAL A 57 18.38 -10.30 8.38
C VAL A 57 17.42 -9.12 8.36
N ALA A 58 17.57 -8.24 7.37
CA ALA A 58 16.71 -7.08 7.18
C ALA A 58 16.08 -7.08 5.79
N ASN A 59 14.84 -6.61 5.69
CA ASN A 59 14.19 -6.38 4.40
C ASN A 59 14.66 -5.05 3.81
N LYS A 60 15.12 -5.09 2.55
CA LYS A 60 15.59 -3.92 1.78
C LYS A 60 14.64 -3.53 0.65
N THR A 61 13.52 -4.21 0.48
CA THR A 61 12.56 -3.90 -0.57
C THR A 61 11.82 -2.60 -0.28
N ARG A 62 11.64 -1.80 -1.32
CA ARG A 62 10.77 -0.61 -1.25
C ARG A 62 9.32 -1.02 -1.51
N VAL A 63 8.41 -0.41 -0.79
CA VAL A 63 6.98 -0.59 -1.01
C VAL A 63 6.58 0.22 -2.23
N MET A 64 5.97 -0.45 -3.22
CA MET A 64 5.44 0.22 -4.40
C MET A 64 4.19 1.04 -4.03
N PRO A 65 3.97 2.23 -4.64
CA PRO A 65 2.75 3.01 -4.47
C PRO A 65 1.56 2.31 -5.16
N ALA A 66 1.15 1.17 -4.59
CA ALA A 66 0.19 0.25 -5.18
C ALA A 66 -1.28 0.69 -5.04
N ARG A 67 -1.55 1.75 -4.27
CA ARG A 67 -2.90 2.28 -4.07
C ARG A 67 -3.15 3.45 -5.01
N LEU A 68 -3.99 3.24 -6.02
CA LEU A 68 -4.38 4.25 -6.99
C LEU A 68 -5.78 4.76 -6.66
N VAL A 69 -5.93 6.06 -6.40
CA VAL A 69 -7.23 6.69 -6.19
C VAL A 69 -7.52 7.61 -7.37
N GLY A 70 -8.63 7.34 -8.05
CA GLY A 70 -8.99 8.04 -9.28
C GLY A 70 -10.47 8.30 -9.41
N ARG A 71 -10.86 8.79 -10.58
CA ARG A 71 -12.25 9.06 -10.92
C ARG A 71 -12.68 8.26 -12.15
N LYS A 72 -13.84 7.66 -12.07
CA LYS A 72 -14.46 6.96 -13.20
C LYS A 72 -14.81 7.97 -14.28
N ARG A 73 -14.26 7.80 -15.49
CA ARG A 73 -14.45 8.70 -16.64
C ARG A 73 -15.92 8.96 -16.95
N GLN A 74 -16.75 7.94 -16.91
CA GLN A 74 -18.14 8.01 -17.31
C GLN A 74 -19.04 8.76 -16.32
N THR A 75 -18.68 8.82 -15.03
CA THR A 75 -19.58 9.33 -13.97
C THR A 75 -18.92 10.29 -12.99
N GLY A 76 -17.61 10.48 -13.05
CA GLY A 76 -16.85 11.27 -12.09
C GLY A 76 -16.72 10.65 -10.68
N GLY A 77 -17.35 9.49 -10.46
CA GLY A 77 -17.36 8.82 -9.17
C GLY A 77 -15.94 8.39 -8.75
N VAL A 78 -15.60 8.65 -7.48
CA VAL A 78 -14.33 8.23 -6.91
C VAL A 78 -14.24 6.71 -6.87
N SER A 79 -13.08 6.19 -7.21
CA SER A 79 -12.76 4.77 -7.15
C SER A 79 -11.32 4.56 -6.72
N GLU A 80 -11.12 3.47 -6.02
CA GLU A 80 -9.81 3.01 -5.56
C GLU A 80 -9.46 1.70 -6.27
N THR A 81 -8.20 1.59 -6.67
CA THR A 81 -7.63 0.40 -7.29
C THR A 81 -6.33 0.05 -6.57
N LEU A 82 -6.28 -1.13 -5.97
CA LEU A 82 -5.09 -1.66 -5.32
C LEU A 82 -4.44 -2.69 -6.24
N LEU A 83 -3.21 -2.41 -6.65
CA LEU A 83 -2.40 -3.29 -7.49
C LEU A 83 -1.97 -4.52 -6.68
N LEU A 84 -2.19 -5.72 -7.22
CA LEU A 84 -1.81 -6.97 -6.57
C LEU A 84 -0.70 -7.70 -7.35
N LYS A 85 -0.93 -7.94 -8.63
CA LYS A 85 -0.03 -8.76 -9.44
C LYS A 85 -0.04 -8.34 -10.90
N ARG A 86 1.15 -8.15 -11.48
CA ARG A 86 1.31 -7.98 -12.94
C ARG A 86 0.98 -9.31 -13.65
N ARG A 87 0.22 -9.24 -14.71
CA ARG A 87 -0.24 -10.41 -15.47
C ARG A 87 0.44 -10.47 -16.83
N GLU A 88 1.72 -10.82 -16.83
CA GLU A 88 2.53 -10.98 -18.05
C GLU A 88 2.01 -12.12 -18.93
N ASP A 89 1.27 -13.06 -18.37
CA ASP A 89 0.55 -14.12 -19.09
C ASP A 89 -0.63 -13.59 -19.93
N LYS A 90 -1.15 -12.42 -19.59
CA LYS A 90 -2.24 -11.74 -20.33
C LYS A 90 -1.74 -10.66 -21.26
N ASP A 91 -0.65 -10.00 -20.88
CA ASP A 91 0.01 -8.96 -21.68
C ASP A 91 1.53 -8.97 -21.42
N PRO A 92 2.35 -9.38 -22.40
CA PRO A 92 3.81 -9.42 -22.27
C PRO A 92 4.44 -8.04 -22.02
N LEU A 93 3.77 -6.94 -22.36
CA LEU A 93 4.22 -5.58 -22.06
C LEU A 93 3.99 -5.21 -20.59
N GLY A 94 3.25 -6.04 -19.84
CA GLY A 94 3.02 -5.88 -18.42
C GLY A 94 2.04 -4.75 -18.06
N HIS A 95 1.18 -4.34 -18.99
CA HIS A 95 0.17 -3.31 -18.76
C HIS A 95 -1.09 -3.86 -18.08
N VAL A 96 -1.30 -5.20 -18.09
CA VAL A 96 -2.43 -5.83 -17.42
C VAL A 96 -2.05 -6.24 -16.00
N TRP A 97 -2.88 -5.83 -15.05
CA TRP A 97 -2.70 -6.14 -13.64
C TRP A 97 -3.96 -6.75 -13.03
N GLU A 98 -3.74 -7.67 -12.13
CA GLU A 98 -4.75 -8.10 -11.17
C GLU A 98 -4.83 -7.07 -10.04
N CYS A 99 -6.03 -6.58 -9.77
CA CYS A 99 -6.27 -5.50 -8.82
C CYS A 99 -7.48 -5.81 -7.96
N LEU A 100 -7.50 -5.27 -6.74
CA LEU A 100 -8.76 -5.08 -6.00
C LEU A 100 -9.29 -3.69 -6.30
N VAL A 101 -10.61 -3.58 -6.48
CA VAL A 101 -11.25 -2.29 -6.76
C VAL A 101 -12.38 -1.99 -5.80
N ASN A 102 -12.51 -0.72 -5.42
CA ASN A 102 -13.57 -0.21 -4.58
C ASN A 102 -14.21 1.06 -5.20
N PRO A 103 -15.54 1.12 -5.38
CA PRO A 103 -16.56 0.11 -5.10
C PRO A 103 -16.64 -0.97 -6.21
N GLY A 104 -16.41 -2.23 -5.83
CA GLY A 104 -16.34 -3.37 -6.77
C GLY A 104 -17.60 -3.56 -7.62
N LYS A 105 -18.79 -3.31 -7.05
CA LYS A 105 -20.07 -3.46 -7.78
C LYS A 105 -20.27 -2.45 -8.93
N ARG A 106 -19.57 -1.31 -8.87
CA ARG A 106 -19.71 -0.21 -9.84
C ARG A 106 -18.62 -0.20 -10.90
N LEU A 107 -17.55 -0.97 -10.71
CA LEU A 107 -16.43 -1.10 -11.65
C LEU A 107 -16.56 -2.43 -12.40
N LYS A 108 -17.09 -2.34 -13.60
CA LYS A 108 -17.39 -3.48 -14.50
C LYS A 108 -16.49 -3.39 -15.74
N PRO A 109 -16.27 -4.48 -16.47
CA PRO A 109 -15.58 -4.44 -17.76
C PRO A 109 -16.12 -3.33 -18.68
N GLY A 110 -15.20 -2.62 -19.35
CA GLY A 110 -15.45 -1.43 -20.16
C GLY A 110 -15.49 -0.11 -19.37
N ASN A 111 -15.41 -0.14 -18.05
CA ASN A 111 -15.26 1.11 -17.28
C ASN A 111 -13.80 1.57 -17.28
N VAL A 112 -13.61 2.88 -17.40
CA VAL A 112 -12.29 3.52 -17.36
C VAL A 112 -12.17 4.42 -16.14
N VAL A 113 -11.07 4.30 -15.41
CA VAL A 113 -10.72 5.17 -14.30
C VAL A 113 -9.53 6.04 -14.71
N GLU A 114 -9.61 7.31 -14.40
CA GLU A 114 -8.56 8.30 -14.63
C GLU A 114 -7.85 8.62 -13.32
N TYR A 115 -6.53 8.55 -13.34
CA TYR A 115 -5.69 8.81 -12.19
C TYR A 115 -4.84 10.07 -12.46
N ARG A 116 -4.81 10.93 -11.45
CA ARG A 116 -4.07 12.20 -11.46
C ARG A 116 -3.14 12.26 -10.24
N PRO A 117 -2.03 12.98 -10.30
CA PRO A 117 -1.25 13.28 -9.11
C PRO A 117 -2.14 13.94 -8.05
N GLY A 118 -2.06 13.47 -6.79
CA GLY A 118 -2.96 13.92 -5.72
C GLY A 118 -4.28 13.13 -5.61
N GLY A 119 -4.46 12.12 -6.45
CA GLY A 119 -5.57 11.16 -6.34
C GLY A 119 -6.95 11.78 -6.55
N ALA A 120 -7.94 11.37 -5.72
CA ALA A 120 -9.32 11.85 -5.82
C ALA A 120 -9.50 13.34 -5.48
N HIS A 121 -8.56 13.93 -4.75
CA HIS A 121 -8.57 15.34 -4.36
C HIS A 121 -7.90 16.25 -5.40
N ALA A 122 -7.26 15.64 -6.42
CA ALA A 122 -6.67 16.42 -7.50
C ALA A 122 -7.75 17.28 -8.20
N PRO A 123 -7.43 18.55 -8.52
CA PRO A 123 -8.33 19.39 -9.30
C PRO A 123 -8.59 18.74 -10.67
N GLU A 124 -9.78 18.96 -11.22
CA GLU A 124 -10.14 18.41 -12.55
C GLU A 124 -9.22 18.90 -13.68
N THR A 125 -8.58 20.06 -13.45
CA THR A 125 -7.59 20.65 -14.37
C THR A 125 -6.22 19.97 -14.30
N ALA A 126 -5.95 19.14 -13.28
CA ALA A 126 -4.70 18.41 -13.19
C ALA A 126 -4.61 17.37 -14.33
N PRO A 127 -3.44 17.16 -14.93
CA PRO A 127 -3.29 16.22 -16.02
C PRO A 127 -3.57 14.77 -15.57
N VAL A 128 -4.26 14.01 -16.43
CA VAL A 128 -4.38 12.56 -16.25
C VAL A 128 -3.04 11.95 -16.61
N VAL A 129 -2.41 11.27 -15.65
CA VAL A 129 -1.10 10.63 -15.87
C VAL A 129 -1.20 9.15 -16.15
N LEU A 130 -2.33 8.54 -15.78
CA LEU A 130 -2.59 7.10 -15.98
C LEU A 130 -4.08 6.88 -16.16
N THR A 131 -4.43 5.93 -17.05
CA THR A 131 -5.80 5.43 -17.16
C THR A 131 -5.81 3.92 -16.93
N GLY A 132 -6.85 3.41 -16.27
CA GLY A 132 -7.06 1.98 -16.07
C GLY A 132 -8.41 1.57 -16.62
N GLU A 133 -8.42 0.70 -17.61
CA GLU A 133 -9.62 0.07 -18.16
C GLU A 133 -9.87 -1.27 -17.47
N ILE A 134 -11.05 -1.47 -16.93
CA ILE A 134 -11.46 -2.76 -16.40
C ILE A 134 -11.72 -3.68 -17.60
N VAL A 135 -10.87 -4.70 -17.78
CA VAL A 135 -10.98 -5.61 -18.91
C VAL A 135 -11.75 -6.88 -18.58
N ASP A 136 -11.63 -7.37 -17.33
CA ASP A 136 -12.33 -8.59 -16.90
C ASP A 136 -12.43 -8.67 -15.38
N TYR A 137 -13.12 -9.69 -14.90
CA TYR A 137 -13.16 -10.10 -13.51
C TYR A 137 -12.02 -11.09 -13.22
N VAL A 138 -11.54 -11.09 -11.97
CA VAL A 138 -10.70 -12.17 -11.47
C VAL A 138 -11.60 -13.20 -10.82
N ASP A 139 -11.45 -14.46 -11.21
CA ASP A 139 -12.23 -15.56 -10.66
C ASP A 139 -12.14 -15.61 -9.13
N ASP A 140 -13.29 -15.90 -8.49
CA ASP A 140 -13.46 -16.11 -7.04
C ASP A 140 -13.13 -14.95 -6.10
N SER A 141 -12.80 -13.75 -6.57
CA SER A 141 -12.52 -12.61 -5.69
C SER A 141 -13.65 -11.56 -5.70
N ARG A 142 -14.14 -11.23 -4.50
CA ARG A 142 -15.05 -10.09 -4.31
C ARG A 142 -14.27 -8.78 -4.50
N GLY A 143 -14.42 -8.15 -5.67
CA GLY A 143 -13.73 -6.91 -6.01
C GLY A 143 -12.49 -7.09 -6.89
N GLY A 144 -12.06 -8.33 -7.18
CA GLY A 144 -10.96 -8.61 -8.10
C GLY A 144 -11.28 -8.24 -9.54
N ARG A 145 -10.35 -7.55 -10.19
CA ARG A 145 -10.46 -7.12 -11.59
C ARG A 145 -9.13 -7.29 -12.30
N LEU A 146 -9.20 -7.62 -13.58
CA LEU A 146 -8.09 -7.38 -14.49
C LEU A 146 -8.22 -5.96 -15.03
N VAL A 147 -7.19 -5.18 -14.87
CA VAL A 147 -7.14 -3.78 -15.30
C VAL A 147 -5.99 -3.60 -16.28
N HIS A 148 -6.28 -3.07 -17.46
CA HIS A 148 -5.28 -2.65 -18.41
C HIS A 148 -4.95 -1.18 -18.17
N PHE A 149 -3.68 -0.89 -17.88
CA PHE A 149 -3.21 0.46 -17.61
C PHE A 149 -2.54 1.06 -18.85
N THR A 150 -2.87 2.33 -19.12
CA THR A 150 -2.26 3.12 -20.19
C THR A 150 -1.69 4.39 -19.59
N PRO A 151 -0.35 4.58 -19.60
CA PRO A 151 0.28 5.81 -19.15
C PRO A 151 -0.02 6.96 -20.11
N ALA A 152 0.06 8.19 -19.61
CA ALA A 152 0.02 9.39 -20.45
C ALA A 152 1.23 9.43 -21.40
N GLU A 153 1.09 10.17 -22.49
CA GLU A 153 2.16 10.35 -23.48
C GLU A 153 3.44 10.86 -22.83
N GLY A 154 4.55 10.24 -23.17
CA GLY A 154 5.89 10.58 -22.64
C GLY A 154 6.20 9.98 -21.26
N LEU A 155 5.32 9.17 -20.68
CA LEU A 155 5.58 8.44 -19.43
C LEU A 155 5.68 6.94 -19.68
N THR A 156 6.58 6.29 -18.97
CA THR A 156 6.53 4.84 -18.79
C THR A 156 5.38 4.47 -17.83
N LEU A 157 4.96 3.21 -17.85
CA LEU A 157 3.92 2.74 -16.93
C LEU A 157 4.33 2.91 -15.46
N ASP A 158 5.58 2.58 -15.14
CA ASP A 158 6.09 2.68 -13.76
C ASP A 158 6.16 4.14 -13.30
N GLU A 159 6.59 5.08 -14.14
CA GLU A 159 6.56 6.51 -13.81
C GLU A 159 5.14 7.04 -13.60
N ALA A 160 4.19 6.62 -14.43
CA ALA A 160 2.79 7.00 -14.30
C ALA A 160 2.18 6.45 -13.00
N MET A 161 2.49 5.20 -12.65
CA MET A 161 2.06 4.58 -11.41
C MET A 161 2.65 5.29 -10.19
N HIS A 162 3.93 5.65 -10.21
CA HIS A 162 4.55 6.42 -9.12
C HIS A 162 3.94 7.81 -8.94
N LYS A 163 3.59 8.48 -10.04
CA LYS A 163 2.94 9.81 -9.98
C LYS A 163 1.50 9.77 -9.48
N ALA A 164 0.78 8.70 -9.78
CA ALA A 164 -0.64 8.56 -9.44
C ALA A 164 -0.88 7.81 -8.14
N GLY A 165 0.08 6.97 -7.72
CA GLY A 165 -0.07 6.04 -6.64
C GLY A 165 0.31 6.61 -5.28
N HIS A 166 -0.22 5.95 -4.27
CA HIS A 166 0.11 6.18 -2.87
C HIS A 166 0.55 4.85 -2.27
N VAL A 167 1.48 4.90 -1.32
CA VAL A 167 1.83 3.71 -0.55
C VAL A 167 0.62 3.30 0.29
N PRO A 168 0.16 2.04 0.19
CA PRO A 168 -0.97 1.57 0.97
C PRO A 168 -0.56 1.48 2.44
N LEU A 169 -1.05 2.38 3.26
CA LEU A 169 -0.91 2.32 4.70
C LEU A 169 -2.03 1.46 5.31
N PRO A 170 -1.78 0.78 6.44
CA PRO A 170 -2.82 0.10 7.18
C PRO A 170 -3.96 1.06 7.59
N PRO A 171 -5.22 0.58 7.69
CA PRO A 171 -6.37 1.44 7.92
C PRO A 171 -6.36 2.17 9.28
N TYR A 172 -5.54 1.73 10.22
CA TYR A 172 -5.37 2.39 11.51
C TYR A 172 -4.38 3.57 11.47
N ILE A 173 -3.66 3.78 10.36
CA ILE A 173 -2.87 4.99 10.11
C ILE A 173 -3.76 5.97 9.34
N THR A 174 -4.27 6.99 10.02
CA THR A 174 -5.26 7.90 9.47
C THR A 174 -4.74 9.32 9.22
N HIS A 175 -3.59 9.67 9.79
CA HIS A 175 -3.07 11.04 9.82
C HIS A 175 -1.64 11.20 9.30
N TYR A 176 -1.11 10.18 8.61
CA TYR A 176 0.24 10.28 8.05
C TYR A 176 0.24 11.04 6.73
N GLU A 177 0.90 12.21 6.71
CA GLU A 177 1.06 13.07 5.52
C GLU A 177 2.48 13.00 4.92
N GLY A 178 3.38 12.23 5.52
CA GLY A 178 4.75 12.11 5.07
C GLY A 178 4.94 11.16 3.87
N ASP A 179 6.14 11.17 3.30
CA ASP A 179 6.58 10.16 2.33
C ASP A 179 6.89 8.87 3.10
N PRO A 180 6.21 7.76 2.82
CA PRO A 180 6.45 6.49 3.51
C PRO A 180 7.70 5.75 2.99
N GLU A 181 8.80 6.45 2.66
CA GLU A 181 10.06 5.82 2.25
C GLU A 181 10.65 4.86 3.30
#